data_b291e9d61c5539ddd3422fab21a2517b
#
_entry.id   b291e9d61c5539ddd3422fab21a2517b
#
_cell.length_a   1.000
_cell.length_b   1.000
_cell.length_c   1.000
_cell.angle_alpha   90.00
_cell.angle_beta   90.00
_cell.angle_gamma   90.00
#
_symmetry.space_group_name_H-M   'P 1'
#
loop_
_entity.id
_entity.type
_entity.pdbx_description
1 polymer ?
#
loop_
_entity_poly.entity_id
_entity_poly.type
_entity_poly.pdbx_seq_one_letter_code
_entity_poly.pdbx_strand_id
1 'polypeptide(L)' 'MFRRVTLTTMERRAWTRDQLLKTLALYYQLPFGEMHSRNPAVAALASAIERTPSAVALKLVNFASLD' A
#
# COMPACT_ATOMS: atom_id res chain seq x y z
N MET A 1 7.87 23.42 -10.73
CA MET A 1 7.86 23.20 -10.19
C MET A 1 7.94 22.85 -9.94
N PHE A 2 7.91 22.55 -9.83
CA PHE A 2 7.95 22.05 -9.22
C PHE A 2 7.83 21.63 -8.70
N ARG A 3 7.69 21.46 -8.69
CA ARG A 3 7.51 20.96 -8.00
C ARG A 3 7.54 20.50 -7.47
N ARG A 4 7.45 20.42 -7.38
CA ARG A 4 7.45 19.90 -6.65
C ARG A 4 7.70 19.35 -6.12
N VAL A 5 7.62 19.36 -6.14
CA VAL A 5 7.94 18.80 -5.36
C VAL A 5 8.15 18.38 -4.77
N THR A 6 8.21 18.42 -4.56
CA THR A 6 8.44 18.02 -3.74
C THR A 6 8.39 17.56 -3.19
N LEU A 7 8.23 17.35 -2.89
CA LEU A 7 8.14 16.86 -2.18
C LEU A 7 8.19 16.21 -1.66
N THR A 8 8.40 15.93 -1.38
CA THR A 8 8.43 15.37 -0.75
C THR A 8 8.50 14.72 -0.40
N THR A 9 8.97 14.37 -0.53
CA THR A 9 9.35 13.68 0.63
C THR A 9 9.53 12.14 0.49
N MET A 10 10.23 11.36 1.42
CA MET A 10 10.53 9.94 1.23
C MET A 10 9.28 9.08 1.24
N GLU A 11 8.31 9.45 2.00
CA GLU A 11 7.04 8.74 1.94
C GLU A 11 6.36 8.97 0.62
N ARG A 12 6.93 9.82 -0.18
CA ARG A 12 6.47 10.08 -1.53
C ARG A 12 7.11 9.19 -2.55
N ARG A 13 7.92 8.24 -2.13
CA ARG A 13 8.53 7.33 -3.08
C ARG A 13 7.45 6.60 -3.84
N ALA A 14 7.64 6.50 -5.14
CA ALA A 14 6.69 5.77 -5.98
C ALA A 14 6.67 4.30 -5.57
N TRP A 15 5.52 3.67 -5.68
CA TRP A 15 5.43 2.23 -5.48
C TRP A 15 6.16 1.53 -6.62
N THR A 16 6.98 0.55 -6.26
CA THR A 16 7.65 -0.25 -7.28
C THR A 16 6.68 -1.31 -7.80
N ARG A 17 7.02 -1.86 -8.97
CA ARG A 17 6.24 -2.96 -9.52
C ARG A 17 6.16 -4.13 -8.54
N ASP A 18 7.29 -4.47 -7.91
CA ASP A 18 7.33 -5.58 -6.94
C ASP A 18 6.39 -5.32 -5.76
N GLN A 19 6.43 -4.10 -5.23
CA GLN A 19 5.54 -3.74 -4.12
C GLN A 19 4.09 -3.84 -4.53
N LEU A 20 3.75 -3.36 -5.73
CA LEU A 20 2.38 -3.41 -6.21
C LEU A 20 1.91 -4.84 -6.40
N LEU A 21 2.75 -5.70 -6.96
CA LEU A 21 2.38 -7.09 -7.19
C LEU A 21 2.16 -7.84 -5.88
N LYS A 22 3.01 -7.60 -4.88
CA LYS A 22 2.84 -8.25 -3.58
C LYS A 22 1.57 -7.76 -2.88
N THR A 23 1.28 -6.48 -3.00
CA THR A 23 0.07 -5.92 -2.40
C THR A 23 -1.17 -6.42 -3.12
N LEU A 24 -1.11 -6.54 -4.43
CA LEU A 24 -2.23 -7.09 -5.21
C LEU A 24 -2.50 -8.54 -4.85
N ALA A 25 -1.44 -9.33 -4.61
CA ALA A 25 -1.61 -10.72 -4.18
C ALA A 25 -2.35 -10.77 -2.85
N LEU A 26 -2.03 -9.88 -1.92
CA LEU A 26 -2.74 -9.83 -0.64
C LEU A 26 -4.18 -9.37 -0.86
N TYR A 27 -4.41 -8.44 -1.77
CA TYR A 27 -5.75 -7.96 -2.08
C TYR A 27 -6.69 -9.12 -2.42
N TYR A 28 -6.21 -10.08 -3.20
CA TYR A 28 -7.05 -11.21 -3.59
C TYR A 28 -7.31 -12.18 -2.46
N GLN A 29 -6.61 -12.04 -1.34
CA GLN A 29 -6.75 -12.95 -0.20
C GLN A 29 -7.58 -12.37 0.94
N LEU A 30 -7.82 -11.05 0.93
CA LEU A 30 -8.49 -10.39 2.05
C LEU A 30 -9.88 -9.92 1.68
N PRO A 31 -10.88 -10.19 2.52
CA PRO A 31 -12.17 -9.52 2.37
C PRO A 31 -12.00 -8.01 2.55
N PHE A 32 -12.86 -7.22 1.91
CA PHE A 32 -12.76 -5.78 1.97
C PHE A 32 -12.72 -5.25 3.40
N GLY A 33 -13.53 -5.80 4.29
CA GLY A 33 -13.58 -5.35 5.67
C GLY A 33 -12.31 -5.60 6.46
N GLU A 34 -11.39 -6.40 5.92
CA GLU A 34 -10.11 -6.69 6.56
C GLU A 34 -8.98 -5.81 6.06
N MET A 35 -9.26 -4.92 5.12
CA MET A 35 -8.22 -4.09 4.48
C MET A 35 -7.95 -2.84 5.31
N HIS A 36 -7.41 -3.04 6.52
CA HIS A 36 -7.11 -1.94 7.41
C HIS A 36 -5.73 -2.13 8.03
N SER A 37 -5.20 -1.04 8.58
CA SER A 37 -3.81 -1.01 9.04
C SER A 37 -3.54 -1.90 10.23
N ARG A 38 -4.57 -2.35 10.95
CA ARG A 38 -4.40 -3.21 12.12
C ARG A 38 -4.46 -4.69 11.79
N ASN A 39 -4.77 -5.05 10.56
CA ASN A 39 -4.78 -6.45 10.17
C ASN A 39 -3.34 -6.99 10.17
N PRO A 40 -3.07 -8.12 10.83
CA PRO A 40 -1.71 -8.65 10.91
C PRO A 40 -1.09 -8.92 9.54
N ALA A 41 -1.87 -9.39 8.57
CA ALA A 41 -1.34 -9.64 7.23
C ALA A 41 -0.94 -8.35 6.52
N VAL A 42 -1.73 -7.30 6.73
CA VAL A 42 -1.40 -5.98 6.17
C VAL A 42 -0.12 -5.45 6.81
N ALA A 43 0.00 -5.58 8.13
CA ALA A 43 1.19 -5.11 8.83
C ALA A 43 2.43 -5.90 8.41
N ALA A 44 2.30 -7.22 8.24
CA ALA A 44 3.41 -8.06 7.82
C ALA A 44 3.88 -7.69 6.42
N LEU A 45 2.95 -7.49 5.50
CA LEU A 45 3.32 -7.07 4.14
C LEU A 45 4.00 -5.71 4.17
N ALA A 46 3.44 -4.77 4.92
CA ALA A 46 4.01 -3.43 5.01
C ALA A 46 5.48 -3.48 5.45
N SER A 47 5.77 -4.28 6.47
CA SER A 47 7.14 -4.44 6.93
C SER A 47 8.03 -5.03 5.84
N ALA A 48 7.53 -6.03 5.12
CA ALA A 48 8.31 -6.71 4.08
C ALA A 48 8.66 -5.80 2.91
N ILE A 49 7.78 -4.87 2.57
CA ILE A 49 8.01 -3.97 1.44
C ILE A 49 8.43 -2.57 1.88
N GLU A 50 8.72 -2.40 3.18
CA GLU A 50 9.22 -1.14 3.76
C GLU A 50 8.26 0.02 3.55
N ARG A 51 6.98 -0.25 3.79
CA ARG A 51 5.92 0.76 3.79
C ARG A 51 5.21 0.73 5.14
N THR A 52 4.42 1.75 5.43
CA THR A 52 3.62 1.74 6.64
C THR A 52 2.37 0.88 6.43
N PRO A 53 1.83 0.29 7.51
CA PRO A 53 0.57 -0.45 7.38
C PRO A 53 -0.57 0.41 6.81
N SER A 54 -0.60 1.70 7.17
CA SER A 54 -1.62 2.60 6.64
C SER A 54 -1.49 2.77 5.12
N ALA A 55 -0.26 2.87 4.62
CA ALA A 55 -0.04 3.00 3.18
C ALA A 55 -0.49 1.74 2.44
N VAL A 56 -0.20 0.56 3.00
CA VAL A 56 -0.63 -0.70 2.39
C VAL A 56 -2.14 -0.80 2.42
N ALA A 57 -2.77 -0.48 3.56
CA ALA A 57 -4.22 -0.53 3.67
C ALA A 57 -4.88 0.39 2.65
N LEU A 58 -4.34 1.60 2.48
CA LEU A 58 -4.88 2.54 1.50
C LEU A 58 -4.74 1.99 0.07
N LYS A 59 -3.61 1.37 -0.23
CA LYS A 59 -3.40 0.80 -1.56
C LYS A 59 -4.39 -0.33 -1.82
N LEU A 60 -4.66 -1.17 -0.82
CA LEU A 60 -5.65 -2.24 -0.95
C LEU A 60 -7.03 -1.67 -1.25
N VAL A 61 -7.42 -0.61 -0.54
CA VAL A 61 -8.71 0.03 -0.77
C VAL A 61 -8.75 0.66 -2.17
N ASN A 62 -7.64 1.21 -2.63
CA ASN A 62 -7.56 1.75 -3.99
C ASN A 62 -7.77 0.65 -5.03
N PHE A 63 -7.19 -0.53 -4.82
CA PHE A 63 -7.45 -1.65 -5.73
C PHE A 63 -8.93 -2.01 -5.73
N ALA A 64 -9.57 -2.03 -4.56
CA ALA A 64 -10.99 -2.35 -4.45
C ALA A 64 -11.84 -1.35 -5.22
N SER A 65 -11.45 -0.08 -5.22
CA SER A 65 -12.22 0.94 -5.92
C SER A 65 -12.09 0.85 -7.44
N LEU A 66 -11.08 0.14 -7.93
CA LEU A 66 -10.92 -0.10 -9.36
C LEU A 66 -11.63 -1.36 -9.82
N ASP A 67 -11.98 -2.21 -8.88
CA ASP A 67 -12.59 -3.49 -9.14
C ASP A 67 -14.12 -3.38 -9.12
#